data_162d0881e4a15eef30e0b779c912c8b2
#
_entry.id   162d0881e4a15eef30e0b779c912c8b2
#
_cell.length_a   1.000
_cell.length_b   1.000
_cell.length_c   1.000
_cell.angle_alpha   90.00
_cell.angle_beta   90.00
_cell.angle_gamma   90.00
#
_symmetry.space_group_name_H-M   'P 1'
#
loop_
_entity.id
_entity.type
_entity.pdbx_description
1 polymer ?
#
loop_
_entity_poly.entity_id
_entity_poly.type
_entity_poly.pdbx_seq_one_letter_code
_entity_poly.pdbx_strand_id
1 'polypeptide(L)'
;MFRISSLLFFLGFLQSQNYPDFEVLHFENPHPSSLFLHTMSEEDRFMAIIDSGLDVQWHVRSNHMGLDFKVNQNYLTYYNKIEGSWILANQMMNEVDTLMCEGSYVADYHDIQILENGNYL
;
A
#
# COMPACT_ATOMS: atom_id res chain seq x y z
N MET A 1 -12.29 30.58 44.71
CA MET A 1 -11.65 30.98 43.45
C MET A 1 -11.39 29.71 42.65
N PHE A 2 -12.36 29.31 41.81
CA PHE A 2 -12.28 28.05 41.01
C PHE A 2 -11.70 28.38 39.65
N ARG A 3 -10.54 27.78 39.30
CA ARG A 3 -9.97 27.84 37.96
C ARG A 3 -10.58 26.70 37.12
N ILE A 4 -11.39 27.08 36.15
CA ILE A 4 -11.88 26.18 35.11
C ILE A 4 -10.76 26.04 34.06
N SER A 5 -10.13 24.86 34.00
CA SER A 5 -9.15 24.53 32.97
C SER A 5 -9.92 24.08 31.74
N SER A 6 -9.91 24.91 30.70
CA SER A 6 -10.55 24.62 29.41
C SER A 6 -9.69 23.63 28.66
N LEU A 7 -10.16 22.37 28.56
CA LEU A 7 -9.55 21.33 27.78
C LEU A 7 -9.98 21.50 26.31
N LEU A 8 -9.12 22.12 25.50
CA LEU A 8 -9.30 22.18 24.04
C LEU A 8 -9.09 20.79 23.44
N PHE A 9 -10.19 20.12 23.08
CA PHE A 9 -10.15 18.96 22.21
C PHE A 9 -9.84 19.42 20.78
N PHE A 10 -8.61 19.16 20.31
CA PHE A 10 -8.29 19.21 18.89
C PHE A 10 -8.93 18.00 18.21
N LEU A 11 -10.10 18.16 17.64
CA LEU A 11 -10.65 17.25 16.65
C LEU A 11 -9.81 17.40 15.35
N GLY A 12 -8.78 16.59 15.23
CA GLY A 12 -8.09 16.41 13.96
C GLY A 12 -9.09 15.81 12.97
N PHE A 13 -9.55 16.59 12.01
CA PHE A 13 -10.23 16.09 10.85
C PHE A 13 -9.22 15.23 10.08
N LEU A 14 -9.27 13.93 10.25
CA LEU A 14 -8.73 12.97 9.31
C LEU A 14 -9.55 13.18 8.02
N GLN A 15 -8.98 13.94 7.08
CA GLN A 15 -9.50 13.93 5.71
C GLN A 15 -9.31 12.51 5.18
N SER A 16 -10.38 11.73 5.21
CA SER A 16 -10.49 10.49 4.46
C SER A 16 -10.32 10.88 2.99
N GLN A 17 -9.15 10.60 2.42
CA GLN A 17 -8.94 10.75 1.00
C GLN A 17 -9.77 9.64 0.34
N ASN A 18 -10.81 10.04 -0.39
CA ASN A 18 -11.63 9.07 -1.11
C ASN A 18 -10.79 8.39 -2.20
N TYR A 19 -10.94 7.08 -2.33
CA TYR A 19 -10.44 6.35 -3.48
C TYR A 19 -11.14 6.89 -4.73
N PRO A 20 -10.43 7.08 -5.87
CA PRO A 20 -11.05 7.58 -7.08
C PRO A 20 -12.13 6.60 -7.59
N ASP A 21 -13.18 7.17 -8.18
CA ASP A 21 -14.20 6.37 -8.83
C ASP A 21 -13.60 5.56 -9.99
N PHE A 22 -14.06 4.34 -10.16
CA PHE A 22 -13.65 3.49 -11.26
C PHE A 22 -14.87 2.85 -11.94
N GLU A 23 -14.74 2.56 -13.23
CA GLU A 23 -15.76 1.87 -14.01
C GLU A 23 -15.36 0.42 -14.25
N VAL A 24 -16.30 -0.49 -14.01
CA VAL A 24 -16.11 -1.91 -14.30
C VAL A 24 -16.61 -2.20 -15.71
N LEU A 25 -15.70 -2.38 -16.66
CA LEU A 25 -16.04 -2.63 -18.04
C LEU A 25 -16.49 -4.07 -18.32
N HIS A 26 -16.00 -5.01 -17.53
CA HIS A 26 -16.32 -6.44 -17.65
C HIS A 26 -16.20 -7.12 -16.29
N PHE A 27 -17.22 -7.91 -15.91
CA PHE A 27 -17.25 -8.64 -14.65
C PHE A 27 -17.95 -9.99 -14.85
N GLU A 28 -17.17 -11.02 -15.12
CA GLU A 28 -17.68 -12.37 -15.34
C GLU A 28 -16.80 -13.39 -14.62
N ASN A 29 -17.41 -14.25 -13.81
CA ASN A 29 -16.74 -15.30 -13.04
C ASN A 29 -15.50 -14.82 -12.26
N PRO A 30 -15.63 -13.81 -11.36
CA PRO A 30 -14.50 -13.28 -10.63
C PRO A 30 -13.88 -14.35 -9.73
N HIS A 31 -12.55 -14.33 -9.63
CA HIS A 31 -11.84 -15.13 -8.66
C HIS A 31 -12.18 -14.63 -7.24
N PRO A 32 -12.36 -15.53 -6.23
CA PRO A 32 -12.74 -15.12 -4.88
C PRO A 32 -11.66 -14.36 -4.09
N SER A 33 -10.45 -14.24 -4.63
CA SER A 33 -9.36 -13.51 -3.98
C SER A 33 -9.49 -12.01 -4.16
N SER A 34 -8.89 -11.26 -3.23
CA SER A 34 -8.73 -9.81 -3.38
C SER A 34 -7.75 -9.45 -4.48
N LEU A 35 -7.98 -8.29 -5.08
CA LEU A 35 -7.07 -7.65 -6.04
C LEU A 35 -6.20 -6.64 -5.31
N PHE A 36 -4.89 -6.67 -5.58
CA PHE A 36 -3.92 -5.69 -5.10
C PHE A 36 -3.59 -4.77 -6.27
N LEU A 37 -3.93 -3.51 -6.13
CA LEU A 37 -3.85 -2.54 -7.22
C LEU A 37 -2.93 -1.39 -6.86
N HIS A 38 -2.21 -0.91 -7.88
CA HIS A 38 -1.50 0.35 -7.85
C HIS A 38 -1.94 1.18 -9.06
N THR A 39 -2.57 2.32 -8.83
CA THR A 39 -2.97 3.23 -9.90
C THR A 39 -1.82 4.14 -10.27
N MET A 40 -1.63 4.35 -11.59
CA MET A 40 -0.48 5.10 -12.14
C MET A 40 -0.88 6.42 -12.80
N SER A 41 -2.01 7.02 -12.42
CA SER A 41 -2.33 8.36 -12.93
C SER A 41 -1.33 9.39 -12.39
N GLU A 42 -1.05 10.46 -13.14
CA GLU A 42 -0.10 11.48 -12.71
C GLU A 42 -0.61 12.27 -11.50
N GLU A 43 -1.93 12.41 -11.38
CA GLU A 43 -2.58 13.24 -10.37
C GLU A 43 -3.01 12.45 -9.14
N ASP A 44 -3.39 11.17 -9.33
CA ASP A 44 -3.94 10.32 -8.28
C ASP A 44 -3.32 8.93 -8.30
N ARG A 45 -2.27 8.76 -7.50
CA ARG A 45 -1.62 7.47 -7.30
C ARG A 45 -2.07 6.86 -5.98
N PHE A 46 -2.65 5.67 -6.06
CA PHE A 46 -3.13 4.92 -4.91
C PHE A 46 -2.62 3.49 -4.94
N MET A 47 -2.35 2.94 -3.76
CA MET A 47 -2.41 1.51 -3.53
C MET A 47 -3.79 1.18 -2.99
N ALA A 48 -4.38 0.07 -3.43
CA ALA A 48 -5.68 -0.37 -2.96
C ALA A 48 -5.80 -1.89 -2.90
N ILE A 49 -6.63 -2.35 -1.99
CA ILE A 49 -7.08 -3.73 -1.91
C ILE A 49 -8.58 -3.73 -2.17
N ILE A 50 -9.00 -4.45 -3.21
CA ILE A 50 -10.39 -4.55 -3.63
C ILE A 50 -10.80 -6.02 -3.52
N ASP A 51 -11.95 -6.30 -2.93
CA ASP A 51 -12.44 -7.68 -2.81
C ASP A 51 -13.08 -8.19 -4.11
N SER A 52 -13.52 -9.45 -4.09
CA SER A 52 -14.16 -10.08 -5.24
C SER A 52 -15.55 -9.51 -5.58
N GLY A 53 -16.14 -8.71 -4.69
CA GLY A 53 -17.38 -7.96 -4.93
C GLY A 53 -17.14 -6.57 -5.50
N LEU A 54 -15.87 -6.19 -5.70
CA LEU A 54 -15.38 -4.88 -6.13
C LEU A 54 -15.52 -3.77 -5.09
N ASP A 55 -15.69 -4.15 -3.82
CA ASP A 55 -15.65 -3.20 -2.72
C ASP A 55 -14.20 -2.89 -2.31
N VAL A 56 -13.88 -1.59 -2.18
CA VAL A 56 -12.55 -1.13 -1.74
C VAL A 56 -12.41 -1.38 -0.24
N GLN A 57 -11.59 -2.37 0.12
CA GLN A 57 -11.35 -2.78 1.50
C GLN A 57 -10.30 -1.91 2.20
N TRP A 58 -9.32 -1.45 1.44
CA TRP A 58 -8.27 -0.58 1.93
C TRP A 58 -7.67 0.23 0.78
N HIS A 59 -7.27 1.46 1.06
CA HIS A 59 -6.53 2.28 0.11
C HIS A 59 -5.69 3.34 0.83
N VAL A 60 -4.64 3.77 0.15
CA VAL A 60 -3.80 4.90 0.56
C VAL A 60 -3.25 5.62 -0.67
N ARG A 61 -3.11 6.94 -0.58
CA ARG A 61 -2.39 7.70 -1.60
C ARG A 61 -0.91 7.35 -1.55
N SER A 62 -0.36 6.86 -2.64
CA SER A 62 0.97 6.23 -2.66
C SER A 62 2.10 7.13 -3.15
N ASN A 63 1.79 8.29 -3.74
CA ASN A 63 2.78 9.16 -4.38
C ASN A 63 3.63 8.39 -5.41
N HIS A 64 4.84 7.96 -5.04
CA HIS A 64 5.75 7.17 -5.87
C HIS A 64 6.03 5.77 -5.32
N MET A 65 5.23 5.32 -4.37
CA MET A 65 5.27 3.97 -3.81
C MET A 65 4.20 3.10 -4.44
N GLY A 66 4.31 1.79 -4.28
CA GLY A 66 3.25 0.85 -4.59
C GLY A 66 3.44 0.05 -5.87
N LEU A 67 4.55 0.21 -6.60
CA LEU A 67 4.83 -0.67 -7.74
C LEU A 67 4.92 -2.13 -7.27
N ASP A 68 4.36 -3.04 -8.06
CA ASP A 68 4.28 -4.47 -7.77
C ASP A 68 3.69 -4.77 -6.37
N PHE A 69 2.58 -4.10 -6.03
CA PHE A 69 1.89 -4.31 -4.76
C PHE A 69 1.22 -5.67 -4.73
N LYS A 70 1.69 -6.56 -3.87
CA LYS A 70 1.24 -7.96 -3.79
C LYS A 70 1.48 -8.60 -2.43
N VAL A 71 0.84 -9.76 -2.22
CA VAL A 71 1.20 -10.69 -1.14
C VAL A 71 2.42 -11.50 -1.56
N ASN A 72 3.43 -11.55 -0.71
CA ASN A 72 4.66 -12.31 -0.90
C ASN A 72 5.01 -13.04 0.41
N GLN A 73 4.77 -14.34 0.46
CA GLN A 73 4.80 -15.14 1.70
C GLN A 73 3.83 -14.57 2.76
N ASN A 74 4.34 -14.14 3.91
CA ASN A 74 3.57 -13.57 5.01
C ASN A 74 3.55 -12.03 5.03
N TYR A 75 4.06 -11.40 3.96
CA TYR A 75 4.16 -9.96 3.85
C TYR A 75 3.33 -9.43 2.70
N LEU A 76 2.93 -8.17 2.82
CA LEU A 76 2.57 -7.33 1.69
C LEU A 76 3.84 -6.62 1.23
N THR A 77 4.16 -6.73 -0.05
CA THR A 77 5.35 -6.08 -0.61
C THR A 77 4.98 -5.06 -1.66
N TYR A 78 5.73 -3.97 -1.71
CA TYR A 78 5.63 -2.95 -2.76
C TYR A 78 6.94 -2.18 -2.88
N TYR A 79 7.20 -1.65 -4.08
CA TYR A 79 8.41 -0.89 -4.33
C TYR A 79 8.22 0.60 -4.08
N ASN A 80 9.18 1.21 -3.39
CA ASN A 80 9.30 2.65 -3.18
C ASN A 80 10.29 3.22 -4.20
N LYS A 81 9.77 3.88 -5.23
CA LYS A 81 10.60 4.44 -6.30
C LYS A 81 11.48 5.61 -5.86
N ILE A 82 11.11 6.33 -4.81
CA ILE A 82 11.90 7.47 -4.31
C ILE A 82 13.18 6.97 -3.66
N GLU A 83 13.07 5.92 -2.84
CA GLU A 83 14.19 5.37 -2.09
C GLU A 83 14.92 4.23 -2.82
N GLY A 84 14.33 3.70 -3.90
CA GLY A 84 14.89 2.59 -4.63
C GLY A 84 14.90 1.29 -3.83
N SER A 85 13.85 1.05 -3.04
CA SER A 85 13.77 -0.02 -2.05
C SER A 85 12.44 -0.78 -2.12
N TRP A 86 12.45 -2.02 -1.68
CA TRP A 86 11.25 -2.80 -1.43
C TRP A 86 10.81 -2.64 0.02
N ILE A 87 9.53 -2.37 0.22
CA ILE A 87 8.91 -2.28 1.53
C ILE A 87 8.20 -3.60 1.83
N LEU A 88 8.40 -4.12 3.03
CA LEU A 88 7.68 -5.25 3.58
C LEU A 88 6.71 -4.73 4.64
N ALA A 89 5.42 -4.99 4.45
CA ALA A 89 4.38 -4.63 5.40
C ALA A 89 3.69 -5.88 5.97
N ASN A 90 3.20 -5.78 7.18
CA ASN A 90 2.40 -6.83 7.79
C ASN A 90 0.93 -6.76 7.33
N GLN A 91 0.09 -7.67 7.82
CA GLN A 91 -1.34 -7.74 7.48
C GLN A 91 -2.15 -6.49 7.92
N MET A 92 -1.62 -5.69 8.82
CA MET A 92 -2.22 -4.41 9.24
C MET A 92 -1.68 -3.21 8.46
N MET A 93 -0.95 -3.45 7.36
CA MET A 93 -0.32 -2.45 6.52
C MET A 93 0.75 -1.60 7.23
N ASN A 94 1.28 -2.09 8.34
CA ASN A 94 2.44 -1.46 8.99
C ASN A 94 3.72 -1.94 8.30
N GLU A 95 4.57 -1.02 7.90
CA GLU A 95 5.91 -1.32 7.41
C GLU A 95 6.72 -1.98 8.52
N VAL A 96 7.30 -3.14 8.23
CA VAL A 96 8.07 -3.94 9.20
C VAL A 96 9.51 -4.13 8.79
N ASP A 97 9.82 -3.99 7.50
CA ASP A 97 11.19 -4.07 6.99
C ASP A 97 11.32 -3.36 5.65
N THR A 98 12.57 -3.03 5.29
CA THR A 98 12.93 -2.39 4.02
C THR A 98 14.16 -3.07 3.43
N LEU A 99 14.03 -3.52 2.17
CA LEU A 99 15.11 -4.19 1.46
C LEU A 99 15.74 -3.25 0.45
N MET A 100 17.03 -3.07 0.57
CA MET A 100 17.84 -2.25 -0.34
C MET A 100 19.05 -3.04 -0.83
N CYS A 101 19.50 -2.76 -2.04
CA CYS A 101 20.79 -3.25 -2.50
C CYS A 101 21.94 -2.56 -1.78
N GLU A 102 23.03 -3.28 -1.58
CA GLU A 102 24.24 -2.68 -1.00
C GLU A 102 25.03 -1.86 -2.05
N GLY A 103 25.76 -0.86 -1.58
CA GLY A 103 26.64 -0.05 -2.38
C GLY A 103 25.91 0.88 -3.34
N SER A 104 26.29 0.87 -4.62
CA SER A 104 25.71 1.71 -5.67
C SER A 104 24.62 1.03 -6.50
N TYR A 105 24.22 -0.17 -6.12
CA TYR A 105 23.18 -0.90 -6.82
C TYR A 105 21.80 -0.44 -6.37
N VAL A 106 20.84 -0.46 -7.29
CA VAL A 106 19.43 -0.16 -7.03
C VAL A 106 18.64 -1.43 -7.26
N ALA A 107 17.71 -1.74 -6.36
CA ALA A 107 16.83 -2.87 -6.53
C ALA A 107 15.95 -2.71 -7.76
N ASP A 108 15.76 -3.77 -8.52
CA ASP A 108 14.80 -3.78 -9.62
C ASP A 108 13.37 -3.63 -9.06
N TYR A 109 12.54 -2.86 -9.74
CA TYR A 109 11.18 -2.55 -9.28
C TYR A 109 10.10 -3.44 -9.90
N HIS A 110 10.47 -4.37 -10.77
CA HIS A 110 9.49 -5.18 -11.48
C HIS A 110 9.01 -6.39 -10.68
N ASP A 111 9.88 -6.99 -9.88
CA ASP A 111 9.54 -8.15 -9.08
C ASP A 111 10.47 -8.32 -7.89
N ILE A 112 9.93 -8.88 -6.82
CA ILE A 112 10.67 -9.43 -5.68
C ILE A 112 10.07 -10.77 -5.30
N GLN A 113 10.89 -11.73 -4.97
CA GLN A 113 10.47 -13.01 -4.44
C GLN A 113 11.13 -13.28 -3.10
N ILE A 114 10.33 -13.54 -2.09
CA ILE A 114 10.80 -13.98 -0.79
C ILE A 114 10.80 -15.52 -0.79
N LEU A 115 11.95 -16.12 -0.61
CA LEU A 115 12.10 -17.56 -0.57
C LEU A 115 11.75 -18.12 0.82
N GLU A 116 11.44 -19.43 0.89
CA GLU A 116 11.12 -20.12 2.15
C GLU A 116 12.24 -20.03 3.20
N ASN A 117 13.49 -19.93 2.75
CA ASN A 117 14.65 -19.76 3.63
C ASN A 117 14.90 -18.32 4.09
N GLY A 118 14.00 -17.36 3.72
CA GLY A 118 14.10 -15.96 4.05
C GLY A 118 15.04 -15.14 3.17
N ASN A 119 15.63 -15.73 2.13
CA ASN A 119 16.39 -14.99 1.13
C ASN A 119 15.47 -14.31 0.12
N TYR A 120 16.00 -13.33 -0.60
CA TYR A 120 15.30 -12.56 -1.62
C TYR A 120 15.93 -12.76 -3.00
N LEU A 121 15.11 -12.73 -4.04
CA LEU A 121 15.49 -12.70 -5.45
C LEU A 121 14.92 -11.46 -6.11
#